data_1f1e1b05bcc64164ab4af9874fda867e
#
_entry.id   1f1e1b05bcc64164ab4af9874fda867e
#
_cell.length_a   1.000
_cell.length_b   1.000
_cell.length_c   1.000
_cell.angle_alpha   90.00
_cell.angle_beta   90.00
_cell.angle_gamma   90.00
#
_symmetry.space_group_name_H-M   'P 1'
#
loop_
_entity.id
_entity.type
_entity.pdbx_description
1 polymer ?
#
loop_
_entity_poly.entity_id
_entity_poly.type
_entity_poly.pdbx_seq_one_letter_code
_entity_poly.pdbx_strand_id
1 'polypeptide(L)'
;MGVMFTQRPDLFNAVICAVPLLDMMRYHKLLAGASWVGEYGDPDIEAEGKFLRSISPYHNIDPEADYPEVFFITSTKDDRVHPAHARKVAKRMEDQGHDFLYYENIDGGHSAAANLKETAKRLALQHTYLMQKLKDGE
;
A
#
# COMPACT_ATOMS: atom_id res chain seq x y z
N MET A 1 1.92 -6.29 2.86
CA MET A 1 2.44 -5.27 3.80
C MET A 1 1.33 -4.47 4.46
N GLY A 2 0.29 -4.05 3.75
CA GLY A 2 -0.80 -3.25 4.33
C GLY A 2 -1.39 -3.82 5.62
N VAL A 3 -1.84 -5.08 5.59
CA VAL A 3 -2.39 -5.77 6.77
C VAL A 3 -1.39 -5.80 7.93
N MET A 4 -0.10 -5.99 7.61
CA MET A 4 0.93 -6.11 8.64
C MET A 4 1.10 -4.82 9.43
N PHE A 5 1.28 -3.68 8.76
CA PHE A 5 1.49 -2.42 9.48
C PHE A 5 0.21 -1.90 10.16
N THR A 6 -1.00 -2.21 9.61
CA THR A 6 -2.25 -1.76 10.25
C THR A 6 -2.65 -2.60 11.47
N GLN A 7 -2.26 -3.90 11.51
CA GLN A 7 -2.63 -4.79 12.62
C GLN A 7 -1.51 -4.95 13.67
N ARG A 8 -0.25 -4.84 13.24
CA ARG A 8 0.91 -5.01 14.12
C ARG A 8 1.99 -3.98 13.82
N PRO A 9 1.68 -2.67 13.97
CA PRO A 9 2.66 -1.60 13.75
C PRO A 9 3.89 -1.75 14.66
N ASP A 10 3.71 -2.30 15.84
CA ASP A 10 4.74 -2.56 16.85
C ASP A 10 5.89 -3.46 16.39
N LEU A 11 5.72 -4.19 15.29
CA LEU A 11 6.72 -5.12 14.77
C LEU A 11 7.66 -4.50 13.71
N PHE A 12 7.42 -3.27 13.27
CA PHE A 12 8.12 -2.71 12.11
C PHE A 12 8.64 -1.29 12.37
N ASN A 13 9.94 -1.08 12.17
CA ASN A 13 10.54 0.26 12.14
C ASN A 13 10.53 0.87 10.73
N ALA A 14 10.43 0.03 9.69
CA ALA A 14 10.38 0.45 8.30
C ALA A 14 9.40 -0.42 7.51
N VAL A 15 8.56 0.21 6.70
CA VAL A 15 7.60 -0.49 5.83
C VAL A 15 7.62 0.11 4.43
N ILE A 16 7.99 -0.70 3.43
CA ILE A 16 7.82 -0.36 2.01
C ILE A 16 6.58 -1.08 1.49
N CYS A 17 5.58 -0.32 1.08
CA CYS A 17 4.31 -0.81 0.57
C CYS A 17 4.20 -0.50 -0.93
N ALA A 18 4.76 -1.39 -1.76
CA ALA A 18 4.86 -1.18 -3.21
C ALA A 18 3.70 -1.84 -3.97
N VAL A 19 3.13 -1.11 -4.92
CA VAL A 19 1.98 -1.50 -5.78
C VAL A 19 0.89 -2.24 -5.00
N PRO A 20 0.40 -1.65 -3.90
CA PRO A 20 -0.31 -2.39 -2.87
C PRO A 20 -1.81 -2.55 -3.14
N LEU A 21 -2.35 -3.70 -2.77
CA LEU A 21 -3.78 -3.96 -2.67
C LEU A 21 -4.25 -3.63 -1.24
N LEU A 22 -4.94 -2.50 -1.04
CA LEU A 22 -5.23 -1.96 0.29
C LEU A 22 -6.71 -1.76 0.62
N ASP A 23 -7.59 -1.68 -0.39
CA ASP A 23 -9.03 -1.57 -0.20
C ASP A 23 -9.70 -2.89 -0.62
N MET A 24 -9.85 -3.81 0.33
CA MET A 24 -10.38 -5.14 0.07
C MET A 24 -11.89 -5.15 -0.17
N MET A 25 -12.59 -4.05 0.17
CA MET A 25 -14.02 -3.95 -0.11
C MET A 25 -14.35 -3.52 -1.54
N ARG A 26 -13.33 -3.04 -2.30
CA ARG A 26 -13.51 -2.55 -3.68
C ARG A 26 -12.52 -3.14 -4.68
N TYR A 27 -11.57 -3.95 -4.22
CA TYR A 27 -10.49 -4.44 -5.08
C TYR A 27 -11.01 -5.13 -6.33
N HIS A 28 -12.09 -5.92 -6.21
CA HIS A 28 -12.73 -6.68 -7.29
C HIS A 28 -13.37 -5.80 -8.38
N LYS A 29 -13.59 -4.50 -8.10
CA LYS A 29 -14.16 -3.51 -9.04
C LYS A 29 -13.07 -2.63 -9.69
N LEU A 30 -11.80 -2.87 -9.39
CA LEU A 30 -10.68 -2.04 -9.82
C LEU A 30 -9.69 -2.85 -10.67
N LEU A 31 -9.56 -2.50 -11.96
CA LEU A 31 -8.67 -3.15 -12.94
C LEU A 31 -8.76 -4.68 -12.92
N ALA A 32 -7.62 -5.38 -12.73
CA ALA A 32 -7.57 -6.84 -12.73
C ALA A 32 -8.16 -7.48 -11.45
N GLY A 33 -8.64 -6.69 -10.50
CA GLY A 33 -9.08 -7.17 -9.18
C GLY A 33 -10.15 -8.28 -9.22
N ALA A 34 -11.06 -8.24 -10.20
CA ALA A 34 -12.07 -9.30 -10.35
C ALA A 34 -11.47 -10.70 -10.56
N SER A 35 -10.28 -10.78 -11.14
CA SER A 35 -9.58 -12.06 -11.38
C SER A 35 -9.06 -12.72 -10.10
N TRP A 36 -9.01 -11.98 -8.97
CA TRP A 36 -8.48 -12.45 -7.70
C TRP A 36 -9.57 -12.85 -6.69
N VAL A 37 -10.84 -12.78 -7.08
CA VAL A 37 -11.96 -13.17 -6.21
C VAL A 37 -11.86 -14.63 -5.76
N GLY A 38 -11.38 -15.53 -6.63
CA GLY A 38 -11.13 -16.92 -6.27
C GLY A 38 -10.01 -17.14 -5.24
N GLU A 39 -9.12 -16.14 -5.07
CA GLU A 39 -8.01 -16.18 -4.10
C GLU A 39 -8.38 -15.51 -2.78
N TYR A 40 -8.96 -14.30 -2.83
CA TYR A 40 -9.23 -13.49 -1.64
C TYR A 40 -10.65 -13.60 -1.11
N GLY A 41 -11.60 -13.96 -1.95
CA GLY A 41 -13.05 -13.98 -1.66
C GLY A 41 -13.78 -12.77 -2.26
N ASP A 42 -15.12 -12.86 -2.32
CA ASP A 42 -16.00 -11.83 -2.88
C ASP A 42 -16.53 -10.91 -1.77
N PRO A 43 -16.17 -9.61 -1.77
CA PRO A 43 -16.67 -8.67 -0.75
C PRO A 43 -18.18 -8.41 -0.86
N ASP A 44 -18.83 -8.76 -1.97
CA ASP A 44 -20.28 -8.65 -2.14
C ASP A 44 -21.05 -9.88 -1.53
N ILE A 45 -20.32 -10.94 -1.12
CA ILE A 45 -20.85 -12.06 -0.32
C ILE A 45 -20.69 -11.70 1.18
N GLU A 46 -21.78 -11.69 1.94
CA GLU A 46 -21.79 -11.18 3.32
C GLU A 46 -20.72 -11.78 4.22
N ALA A 47 -20.55 -13.10 4.25
CA ALA A 47 -19.56 -13.76 5.10
C ALA A 47 -18.11 -13.43 4.70
N GLU A 48 -17.82 -13.44 3.39
CA GLU A 48 -16.50 -13.13 2.85
C GLU A 48 -16.20 -11.64 2.97
N GLY A 49 -17.18 -10.78 2.69
CA GLY A 49 -17.07 -9.33 2.87
C GLY A 49 -16.77 -8.93 4.31
N LYS A 50 -17.39 -9.60 5.29
CA LYS A 50 -17.09 -9.36 6.71
C LYS A 50 -15.64 -9.71 7.04
N PHE A 51 -15.14 -10.83 6.55
CA PHE A 51 -13.74 -11.22 6.71
C PHE A 51 -12.80 -10.22 6.00
N LEU A 52 -13.06 -9.92 4.72
CA LEU A 52 -12.25 -8.99 3.94
C LEU A 52 -12.18 -7.60 4.57
N ARG A 53 -13.30 -7.12 5.13
CA ARG A 53 -13.31 -5.85 5.84
C ARG A 53 -12.41 -5.87 7.08
N SER A 54 -12.36 -6.98 7.81
CA SER A 54 -11.54 -7.12 9.02
C SER A 54 -10.03 -7.06 8.73
N ILE A 55 -9.63 -7.42 7.51
CA ILE A 55 -8.24 -7.38 7.07
C ILE A 55 -7.93 -6.24 6.09
N SER A 56 -8.93 -5.43 5.70
CA SER A 56 -8.75 -4.35 4.72
C SER A 56 -7.95 -3.19 5.29
N PRO A 57 -6.70 -2.94 4.85
CA PRO A 57 -5.86 -1.89 5.44
C PRO A 57 -6.53 -0.52 5.41
N TYR A 58 -7.10 -0.14 4.27
CA TYR A 58 -7.80 1.14 4.13
C TYR A 58 -8.89 1.37 5.20
N HIS A 59 -9.60 0.30 5.60
CA HIS A 59 -10.70 0.42 6.57
C HIS A 59 -10.24 0.31 8.02
N ASN A 60 -9.02 -0.20 8.24
CA ASN A 60 -8.48 -0.48 9.58
C ASN A 60 -7.34 0.48 9.99
N ILE A 61 -7.12 1.58 9.26
CA ILE A 61 -6.25 2.65 9.74
C ILE A 61 -6.95 3.35 10.90
N ASP A 62 -6.30 3.33 12.06
CA ASP A 62 -6.76 3.87 13.33
C ASP A 62 -6.07 5.21 13.59
N PRO A 63 -6.80 6.31 13.84
CA PRO A 63 -6.20 7.62 14.10
C PRO A 63 -5.35 7.67 15.38
N GLU A 64 -5.58 6.76 16.32
CA GLU A 64 -4.85 6.71 17.61
C GLU A 64 -3.64 5.76 17.59
N ALA A 65 -3.43 5.01 16.48
CA ALA A 65 -2.32 4.06 16.40
C ALA A 65 -1.00 4.78 16.07
N ASP A 66 0.07 4.29 16.66
CA ASP A 66 1.45 4.72 16.35
C ASP A 66 2.00 3.85 15.21
N TYR A 67 1.86 4.35 13.97
CA TYR A 67 2.36 3.65 12.78
C TYR A 67 3.81 4.04 12.47
N PRO A 68 4.63 3.09 11.97
CA PRO A 68 5.89 3.47 11.34
C PRO A 68 5.60 4.37 10.13
N GLU A 69 6.52 5.28 9.80
CA GLU A 69 6.42 6.07 8.57
C GLU A 69 6.46 5.14 7.35
N VAL A 70 5.29 4.81 6.80
CA VAL A 70 5.18 3.88 5.67
C VAL A 70 5.60 4.54 4.36
N PHE A 71 6.43 3.88 3.56
CA PHE A 71 6.76 4.33 2.21
C PHE A 71 5.89 3.64 1.16
N PHE A 72 4.89 4.37 0.65
CA PHE A 72 4.03 3.91 -0.44
C PHE A 72 4.67 4.15 -1.80
N ILE A 73 4.68 3.13 -2.64
CA ILE A 73 5.16 3.20 -4.01
C ILE A 73 4.08 2.66 -4.95
N THR A 74 3.70 3.43 -5.96
CA THR A 74 2.73 3.00 -6.97
C THR A 74 3.06 3.60 -8.33
N SER A 75 2.21 3.33 -9.32
CA SER A 75 2.37 3.84 -10.67
C SER A 75 1.02 4.27 -11.25
N THR A 76 1.00 5.41 -11.92
CA THR A 76 -0.21 5.94 -12.57
C THR A 76 -0.76 5.01 -13.65
N LYS A 77 0.14 4.34 -14.38
CA LYS A 77 -0.21 3.42 -15.48
C LYS A 77 -0.21 1.95 -15.04
N ASP A 78 -0.34 1.67 -13.75
CA ASP A 78 -0.50 0.30 -13.28
C ASP A 78 -1.81 -0.29 -13.86
N ASP A 79 -1.66 -1.36 -14.64
CA ASP A 79 -2.73 -2.05 -15.35
C ASP A 79 -3.29 -3.26 -14.58
N ARG A 80 -2.71 -3.58 -13.43
CA ARG A 80 -3.09 -4.71 -12.57
C ARG A 80 -3.72 -4.25 -11.27
N VAL A 81 -2.97 -3.50 -10.45
CA VAL A 81 -3.43 -2.95 -9.17
C VAL A 81 -3.65 -1.45 -9.32
N HIS A 82 -4.90 -1.04 -9.26
CA HIS A 82 -5.25 0.37 -9.48
C HIS A 82 -4.55 1.28 -8.44
N PRO A 83 -3.89 2.38 -8.86
CA PRO A 83 -3.18 3.28 -7.95
C PRO A 83 -4.08 3.94 -6.90
N ALA A 84 -5.39 3.92 -7.08
CA ALA A 84 -6.34 4.37 -6.08
C ALA A 84 -6.21 3.66 -4.72
N HIS A 85 -5.70 2.43 -4.67
CA HIS A 85 -5.43 1.74 -3.43
C HIS A 85 -4.42 2.51 -2.57
N ALA A 86 -3.26 2.86 -3.14
CA ALA A 86 -2.24 3.64 -2.45
C ALA A 86 -2.69 5.08 -2.18
N ARG A 87 -3.28 5.76 -3.17
CA ARG A 87 -3.76 7.15 -3.04
C ARG A 87 -4.77 7.33 -1.91
N LYS A 88 -5.74 6.40 -1.80
CA LYS A 88 -6.78 6.46 -0.76
C LYS A 88 -6.22 6.22 0.64
N VAL A 89 -5.29 5.28 0.78
CA VAL A 89 -4.64 5.02 2.07
C VAL A 89 -3.76 6.20 2.47
N ALA A 90 -2.94 6.72 1.57
CA ALA A 90 -2.13 7.92 1.80
C ALA A 90 -3.02 9.10 2.25
N LYS A 91 -4.12 9.36 1.52
CA LYS A 91 -5.05 10.44 1.91
C LYS A 91 -5.67 10.20 3.29
N ARG A 92 -6.05 8.97 3.61
CA ARG A 92 -6.62 8.65 4.93
C ARG A 92 -5.60 8.81 6.06
N MET A 93 -4.35 8.41 5.85
CA MET A 93 -3.26 8.63 6.81
C MET A 93 -3.00 10.12 7.02
N GLU A 94 -2.95 10.91 5.93
CA GLU A 94 -2.83 12.37 5.99
C GLU A 94 -3.96 13.01 6.81
N ASP A 95 -5.22 12.63 6.55
CA ASP A 95 -6.39 13.16 7.25
C ASP A 95 -6.40 12.82 8.76
N GLN A 96 -5.72 11.74 9.15
CA GLN A 96 -5.57 11.29 10.53
C GLN A 96 -4.26 11.76 11.18
N GLY A 97 -3.40 12.49 10.46
CA GLY A 97 -2.15 13.05 10.97
C GLY A 97 -1.00 12.05 11.09
N HIS A 98 -1.05 10.92 10.40
CA HIS A 98 0.05 9.95 10.36
C HIS A 98 1.11 10.33 9.32
N ASP A 99 2.37 10.13 9.67
CA ASP A 99 3.48 10.33 8.76
C ASP A 99 3.59 9.18 7.73
N PHE A 100 3.88 9.53 6.48
CA PHE A 100 4.16 8.59 5.42
C PHE A 100 4.97 9.23 4.30
N LEU A 101 5.64 8.41 3.49
CA LEU A 101 6.25 8.81 2.23
C LEU A 101 5.43 8.24 1.06
N TYR A 102 5.34 8.99 -0.02
CA TYR A 102 4.57 8.59 -1.19
C TYR A 102 5.34 8.87 -2.49
N TYR A 103 5.53 7.85 -3.30
CA TYR A 103 6.12 7.97 -4.63
C TYR A 103 5.22 7.30 -5.68
N GLU A 104 4.81 8.07 -6.67
CA GLU A 104 4.05 7.56 -7.81
C GLU A 104 4.82 7.78 -9.10
N ASN A 105 5.17 6.69 -9.79
CA ASN A 105 5.77 6.75 -11.12
C ASN A 105 4.69 7.02 -12.15
N ILE A 106 4.83 8.07 -12.96
CA ILE A 106 3.80 8.49 -13.93
C ILE A 106 3.83 7.68 -15.24
N ASP A 107 4.95 7.01 -15.57
CA ASP A 107 5.16 6.32 -16.83
C ASP A 107 5.25 4.79 -16.71
N GLY A 108 5.51 4.27 -15.51
CA GLY A 108 5.61 2.84 -15.26
C GLY A 108 4.26 2.13 -15.16
N GLY A 109 4.22 0.87 -15.54
CA GLY A 109 3.12 -0.06 -15.26
C GLY A 109 3.23 -0.67 -13.87
N HIS A 110 2.77 -1.92 -13.70
CA HIS A 110 2.77 -2.62 -12.40
C HIS A 110 4.17 -2.80 -11.76
N SER A 111 5.25 -2.73 -12.53
CA SER A 111 6.62 -2.73 -12.00
C SER A 111 7.01 -1.43 -11.26
N ALA A 112 6.15 -0.41 -11.29
CA ALA A 112 6.42 0.96 -10.82
C ALA A 112 7.67 1.59 -11.45
N ALA A 113 8.04 1.14 -12.66
CA ALA A 113 9.15 1.68 -13.43
C ALA A 113 8.95 1.40 -14.93
N ALA A 114 9.19 2.38 -15.78
CA ALA A 114 9.06 2.24 -17.25
C ALA A 114 10.36 1.75 -17.92
N ASN A 115 11.52 1.96 -17.28
CA ASN A 115 12.84 1.65 -17.83
C ASN A 115 13.87 1.50 -16.70
N LEU A 116 15.12 1.16 -17.06
CA LEU A 116 16.20 0.95 -16.10
C LEU A 116 16.54 2.18 -15.25
N LYS A 117 16.42 3.39 -15.81
CA LYS A 117 16.67 4.63 -15.05
C LYS A 117 15.62 4.82 -13.96
N GLU A 118 14.35 4.60 -14.27
CA GLU A 118 13.26 4.66 -13.30
C GLU A 118 13.37 3.53 -12.25
N THR A 119 13.80 2.35 -12.68
CA THR A 119 14.11 1.24 -11.77
C THR A 119 15.20 1.63 -10.79
N ALA A 120 16.33 2.19 -11.28
CA ALA A 120 17.43 2.64 -10.44
C ALA A 120 16.99 3.73 -9.44
N LYS A 121 16.20 4.72 -9.91
CA LYS A 121 15.64 5.76 -9.05
C LYS A 121 14.76 5.18 -7.95
N ARG A 122 13.82 4.30 -8.30
CA ARG A 122 12.95 3.63 -7.33
C ARG A 122 13.74 2.85 -6.28
N LEU A 123 14.74 2.07 -6.71
CA LEU A 123 15.60 1.32 -5.79
C LEU A 123 16.43 2.25 -4.90
N ALA A 124 16.97 3.35 -5.45
CA ALA A 124 17.69 4.34 -4.65
C ALA A 124 16.80 4.94 -3.55
N LEU A 125 15.56 5.32 -3.88
CA LEU A 125 14.59 5.82 -2.90
C LEU A 125 14.30 4.79 -1.80
N GLN A 126 14.07 3.52 -2.18
CA GLN A 126 13.81 2.44 -1.22
C GLN A 126 15.01 2.20 -0.29
N HIS A 127 16.23 2.14 -0.84
CA HIS A 127 17.43 1.93 -0.04
C HIS A 127 17.73 3.11 0.87
N THR A 128 17.55 4.35 0.40
CA THR A 128 17.70 5.56 1.23
C THR A 128 16.73 5.53 2.40
N TYR A 129 15.46 5.23 2.15
CA TYR A 129 14.45 5.10 3.20
C TYR A 129 14.85 4.01 4.23
N LEU A 130 15.24 2.81 3.78
CA LEU A 130 15.66 1.74 4.70
C LEU A 130 16.89 2.12 5.51
N MET A 131 17.88 2.81 4.90
CA MET A 131 19.07 3.27 5.61
C MET A 131 18.70 4.27 6.71
N GLN A 132 17.84 5.25 6.41
CA GLN A 132 17.38 6.23 7.39
C GLN A 132 16.63 5.61 8.55
N LYS A 133 15.77 4.61 8.29
CA LYS A 133 14.92 4.02 9.32
C LYS A 133 15.59 2.89 10.12
N LEU A 134 16.56 2.20 9.55
CA LEU A 134 17.16 1.02 10.18
C LEU A 134 18.61 1.23 10.65
N LYS A 135 19.32 2.24 10.13
CA LYS A 135 20.70 2.50 10.48
C LYS A 135 20.88 3.83 11.19
N ASP A 136 20.21 4.90 10.70
CA ASP A 136 20.38 6.26 11.18
C ASP A 136 19.29 6.67 12.17
N GLY A 137 18.33 5.78 12.45
CA GLY A 137 17.17 5.99 13.34
C GLY A 137 17.42 5.65 14.80
N GLU A 138 18.68 5.79 15.30
CA GLU A 138 18.99 5.71 16.73
C GLU A 138 18.81 7.05 17.43
#